data_26a5074339936f55aba8dce5965d34c0
#
_entry.id   26a5074339936f55aba8dce5965d34c0
#
_cell.length_a   1.000
_cell.length_b   1.000
_cell.length_c   1.000
_cell.angle_alpha   90.00
_cell.angle_beta   90.00
_cell.angle_gamma   90.00
#
_symmetry.space_group_name_H-M   'P 1'
#
loop_
_entity.id
_entity.type
_entity.pdbx_description
1 polymer ?
#
loop_
_entity_poly.entity_id
_entity_poly.type
_entity_poly.pdbx_seq_one_letter_code
_entity_poly.pdbx_strand_id
1 'polypeptide(L)'
;FFFKQKTAYEIRNVTGVQTCALPIYYGRYSSNLASMSAKILLEATEKKKQPDVRDIVEALISAGVASCIAGSSRPCSGSEHLFSHALDKIAPGVGLHGEKCGIGAIMMAKLQGQDWKKIKNTLKNNGAPTTAKQVGIRKEMLAKALIMAQSLRPERYTILKQVNMTETKALELAKNTGVI
;
A
#
# COMPACT_ATOMS: atom_id res chain seq x y z
N PHE A 1 -9.21 1.17 2.16
CA PHE A 1 -8.40 0.59 3.26
C PHE A 1 -6.98 1.13 3.14
N PHE A 2 -6.51 1.85 4.14
CA PHE A 2 -5.21 2.50 4.13
C PHE A 2 -4.25 1.72 5.03
N PHE A 3 -3.42 0.91 4.42
CA PHE A 3 -2.31 0.31 5.16
C PHE A 3 -1.18 1.33 5.26
N LYS A 4 -0.69 1.53 6.48
CA LYS A 4 0.51 2.33 6.70
C LYS A 4 1.69 1.69 6.00
N GLN A 5 2.22 2.34 5.02
CA GLN A 5 3.56 2.02 4.54
C GLN A 5 4.58 2.63 5.49
N LYS A 6 5.67 1.90 5.74
CA LYS A 6 6.83 2.51 6.40
C LYS A 6 7.26 3.72 5.58
N THR A 7 7.38 4.84 6.25
CA THR A 7 7.86 6.07 5.61
C THR A 7 9.34 5.95 5.29
N ALA A 8 9.84 6.84 4.43
CA ALA A 8 11.25 6.93 4.14
C ALA A 8 12.14 7.01 5.40
N TYR A 9 11.63 7.62 6.46
CA TYR A 9 12.33 7.72 7.74
C TYR A 9 12.45 6.38 8.46
N GLU A 10 11.37 5.60 8.53
CA GLU A 10 11.38 4.26 9.16
C GLU A 10 12.24 3.28 8.35
N ILE A 11 12.22 3.38 7.02
CA ILE A 11 13.06 2.59 6.13
C ILE A 11 14.54 2.95 6.36
N ARG A 12 14.87 4.22 6.51
CA ARG A 12 16.23 4.68 6.83
C ARG A 12 16.78 4.04 8.10
N ASN A 13 15.98 3.98 9.15
CA ASN A 13 16.40 3.39 10.42
C ASN A 13 16.59 1.86 10.36
N VAL A 14 15.90 1.18 9.45
CA VAL A 14 15.99 -0.27 9.28
C VAL A 14 17.15 -0.67 8.35
N THR A 15 17.47 0.14 7.34
CA THR A 15 18.44 -0.23 6.30
C THR A 15 19.81 0.44 6.43
N GLY A 16 19.98 1.38 7.38
CA GLY A 16 21.24 2.11 7.54
C GLY A 16 21.64 3.00 6.36
N VAL A 17 20.79 3.12 5.34
CA VAL A 17 21.08 3.94 4.15
C VAL A 17 20.97 5.41 4.50
N GLN A 18 22.10 6.11 4.51
CA GLN A 18 22.15 7.57 4.56
C GLN A 18 21.64 8.14 3.24
N THR A 19 20.39 8.59 3.23
CA THR A 19 19.87 9.34 2.09
C THR A 19 20.26 10.81 2.22
N CYS A 20 21.20 11.27 1.43
CA CYS A 20 21.29 12.68 1.02
C CYS A 20 20.06 12.97 0.15
N ALA A 21 18.90 13.16 0.75
CA ALA A 21 17.67 13.42 0.02
C ALA A 21 17.00 14.66 0.61
N LEU A 22 16.40 15.41 -0.27
CA LEU A 22 15.47 16.52 -0.01
C LEU A 22 14.69 16.32 1.30
N PRO A 23 14.44 17.36 2.09
CA PRO A 23 13.75 17.25 3.37
C PRO A 23 12.35 16.68 3.15
N ILE A 24 12.21 15.37 3.35
CA ILE A 24 10.90 14.72 3.36
C ILE A 24 10.34 14.97 4.74
N TYR A 25 9.39 15.88 4.82
CA TYR A 25 8.68 16.13 6.08
C TYR A 25 7.91 14.87 6.48
N TYR A 26 8.31 14.25 7.58
CA TYR A 26 7.62 13.15 8.22
C TYR A 26 6.90 13.63 9.47
N GLY A 27 5.58 13.83 9.35
CA GLY A 27 4.76 14.16 10.50
C GLY A 27 4.44 12.92 11.33
N ARG A 28 5.08 12.75 12.49
CA ARG A 28 4.79 11.64 13.42
C ARG A 28 3.30 11.54 13.75
N TYR A 29 2.67 12.66 14.01
CA TYR A 29 1.27 12.70 14.42
C TYR A 29 0.34 12.20 13.30
N SER A 30 0.47 12.74 12.10
CA SER A 30 -0.33 12.30 10.94
C SER A 30 -0.07 10.84 10.58
N SER A 31 1.18 10.38 10.70
CA SER A 31 1.52 8.97 10.48
C SER A 31 0.87 8.05 11.52
N ASN A 32 0.82 8.44 12.78
CA ASN A 32 0.18 7.65 13.83
C ASN A 32 -1.33 7.60 13.64
N LEU A 33 -1.98 8.70 13.27
CA LEU A 33 -3.41 8.71 12.94
C LEU A 33 -3.74 7.77 11.78
N ALA A 34 -2.97 7.83 10.68
CA ALA A 34 -3.14 6.91 9.56
C ALA A 34 -2.91 5.44 9.95
N SER A 35 -1.95 5.19 10.86
CA SER A 35 -1.70 3.85 11.40
C SER A 35 -2.85 3.33 12.24
N MET A 36 -3.48 4.18 13.05
CA MET A 36 -4.66 3.81 13.86
C MET A 36 -5.81 3.36 12.97
N SER A 37 -6.06 4.04 11.85
CA SER A 37 -7.10 3.65 10.90
C SER A 37 -6.93 2.22 10.40
N ALA A 38 -5.70 1.80 10.12
CA ALA A 38 -5.42 0.43 9.67
C ALA A 38 -5.53 -0.59 10.83
N LYS A 39 -5.11 -0.20 12.05
CA LYS A 39 -5.15 -1.09 13.22
C LYS A 39 -6.56 -1.53 13.58
N ILE A 40 -7.54 -0.64 13.49
CA ILE A 40 -8.96 -0.97 13.76
C ILE A 40 -9.39 -2.20 12.95
N LEU A 41 -9.11 -2.23 11.67
CA LEU A 41 -9.48 -3.34 10.79
C LEU A 41 -8.66 -4.60 11.06
N LEU A 42 -7.36 -4.44 11.34
CA LEU A 42 -6.50 -5.59 11.66
C LEU A 42 -6.93 -6.27 12.95
N GLU A 43 -7.23 -5.48 14.00
CA GLU A 43 -7.69 -5.99 15.29
C GLU A 43 -9.08 -6.64 15.23
N ALA A 44 -10.01 -6.04 14.48
CA ALA A 44 -11.32 -6.64 14.24
C ALA A 44 -11.19 -8.03 13.61
N THR A 45 -10.32 -8.15 12.60
CA THR A 45 -10.07 -9.43 11.93
C THR A 45 -9.42 -10.46 12.86
N GLU A 46 -8.45 -10.05 13.70
CA GLU A 46 -7.84 -10.95 14.70
C GLU A 46 -8.84 -11.50 15.69
N LYS A 47 -9.79 -10.67 16.12
CA LYS A 47 -10.90 -11.08 17.02
C LYS A 47 -12.00 -11.86 16.29
N LYS A 48 -11.79 -12.22 15.02
CA LYS A 48 -12.79 -12.88 14.15
C LYS A 48 -14.11 -12.10 14.06
N LYS A 49 -14.06 -10.79 14.18
CA LYS A 49 -15.17 -9.87 14.00
C LYS A 49 -14.99 -9.12 12.70
N GLN A 50 -16.08 -8.91 12.00
CA GLN A 50 -16.07 -7.91 10.93
C GLN A 50 -16.17 -6.52 11.58
N PRO A 51 -15.38 -5.52 11.10
CA PRO A 51 -15.55 -4.15 11.55
C PRO A 51 -16.97 -3.70 11.20
N ASP A 52 -17.63 -3.03 12.13
CA ASP A 52 -18.92 -2.44 11.84
C ASP A 52 -18.78 -1.15 11.00
N VAL A 53 -19.91 -0.62 10.55
CA VAL A 53 -19.91 0.61 9.73
C VAL A 53 -19.29 1.79 10.49
N ARG A 54 -19.49 1.85 11.80
CA ARG A 54 -18.93 2.90 12.65
C ARG A 54 -17.42 2.83 12.69
N ASP A 55 -16.84 1.65 12.91
CA ASP A 55 -15.39 1.43 12.89
C ASP A 55 -14.77 1.89 11.56
N ILE A 56 -15.44 1.57 10.45
CA ILE A 56 -14.99 1.97 9.11
C ILE A 56 -15.03 3.49 8.95
N VAL A 57 -16.12 4.14 9.36
CA VAL A 57 -16.28 5.59 9.26
C VAL A 57 -15.26 6.31 10.13
N GLU A 58 -15.06 5.89 11.38
CA GLU A 58 -14.06 6.46 12.28
C GLU A 58 -12.65 6.30 11.72
N ALA A 59 -12.33 5.15 11.14
CA ALA A 59 -11.04 4.92 10.47
C ALA A 59 -10.85 5.85 9.25
N LEU A 60 -11.89 6.08 8.45
CA LEU A 60 -11.84 6.99 7.31
C LEU A 60 -11.69 8.45 7.74
N ILE A 61 -12.39 8.88 8.78
CA ILE A 61 -12.25 10.22 9.37
C ILE A 61 -10.82 10.42 9.87
N SER A 62 -10.28 9.47 10.62
CA SER A 62 -8.90 9.52 11.13
C SER A 62 -7.88 9.64 9.99
N ALA A 63 -8.07 8.88 8.89
CA ALA A 63 -7.22 8.95 7.71
C ALA A 63 -7.33 10.32 7.01
N GLY A 64 -8.55 10.88 6.92
CA GLY A 64 -8.78 12.22 6.38
C GLY A 64 -8.10 13.31 7.20
N VAL A 65 -8.24 13.27 8.53
CA VAL A 65 -7.57 14.20 9.46
C VAL A 65 -6.04 14.07 9.33
N ALA A 66 -5.51 12.86 9.23
CA ALA A 66 -4.09 12.64 9.01
C ALA A 66 -3.58 13.34 7.74
N SER A 67 -4.35 13.25 6.65
CA SER A 67 -4.04 13.89 5.38
C SER A 67 -4.12 15.41 5.46
N CYS A 68 -5.12 15.96 6.15
CA CYS A 68 -5.26 17.40 6.40
C CYS A 68 -4.07 17.96 7.18
N ILE A 69 -3.68 17.30 8.28
CA ILE A 69 -2.53 17.72 9.11
C ILE A 69 -1.22 17.68 8.33
N ALA A 70 -1.06 16.68 7.46
CA ALA A 70 0.12 16.54 6.63
C ALA A 70 0.14 17.48 5.41
N GLY A 71 -0.96 18.19 5.13
CA GLY A 71 -1.12 18.99 3.90
C GLY A 71 -1.02 18.17 2.61
N SER A 72 -1.20 16.86 2.70
CA SER A 72 -1.09 15.94 1.57
C SER A 72 -1.65 14.56 1.90
N SER A 73 -1.96 13.76 0.87
CA SER A 73 -2.39 12.36 1.04
C SER A 73 -1.28 11.39 1.49
N ARG A 74 -0.05 11.87 1.66
CA ARG A 74 1.14 11.03 1.97
C ARG A 74 0.97 10.07 3.14
N PRO A 75 0.33 10.41 4.25
CA PRO A 75 0.12 9.47 5.36
C PRO A 75 -0.66 8.22 4.98
N CYS A 76 -1.51 8.33 3.95
CA CYS A 76 -2.43 7.28 3.52
C CYS A 76 -2.17 6.79 2.08
N SER A 77 -1.17 7.33 1.37
CA SER A 77 -0.95 7.04 -0.04
C SER A 77 0.53 6.82 -0.32
N GLY A 78 0.90 5.57 -0.45
CA GLY A 78 2.27 5.11 -0.71
C GLY A 78 2.43 4.41 -2.06
N SER A 79 3.30 3.41 -2.12
CA SER A 79 3.59 2.65 -3.34
C SER A 79 2.40 1.86 -3.86
N GLU A 80 1.50 1.42 -2.99
CA GLU A 80 0.27 0.72 -3.38
C GLU A 80 -0.64 1.62 -4.23
N HIS A 81 -0.70 2.92 -3.92
CA HIS A 81 -1.44 3.88 -4.73
C HIS A 81 -0.73 4.17 -6.06
N LEU A 82 0.61 4.24 -6.05
CA LEU A 82 1.37 4.38 -7.30
C LEU A 82 1.15 3.19 -8.22
N PHE A 83 1.12 1.98 -7.67
CA PHE A 83 0.78 0.76 -8.40
C PHE A 83 -0.66 0.83 -8.97
N SER A 84 -1.65 1.25 -8.18
CA SER A 84 -3.02 1.44 -8.64
C SER A 84 -3.09 2.45 -9.79
N HIS A 85 -2.46 3.61 -9.66
CA HIS A 85 -2.42 4.61 -10.72
C HIS A 85 -1.69 4.14 -11.99
N ALA A 86 -0.65 3.31 -11.84
CA ALA A 86 0.01 2.69 -12.97
C ALA A 86 -0.93 1.73 -13.72
N LEU A 87 -1.71 0.93 -12.98
CA LEU A 87 -2.74 0.08 -13.57
C LEU A 87 -3.82 0.89 -14.29
N ASP A 88 -4.26 2.02 -13.72
CA ASP A 88 -5.25 2.90 -14.36
C ASP A 88 -4.78 3.41 -15.73
N LYS A 89 -3.46 3.66 -15.88
CA LYS A 89 -2.88 4.05 -17.16
C LYS A 89 -2.72 2.90 -18.14
N ILE A 90 -2.38 1.69 -17.65
CA ILE A 90 -2.11 0.52 -18.50
C ILE A 90 -3.41 -0.16 -18.92
N ALA A 91 -4.37 -0.22 -18.03
CA ALA A 91 -5.62 -0.94 -18.17
C ALA A 91 -6.77 -0.12 -17.57
N PRO A 92 -7.22 0.94 -18.25
CA PRO A 92 -8.34 1.77 -17.80
C PRO A 92 -9.60 0.91 -17.59
N GLY A 93 -10.30 1.14 -16.47
CA GLY A 93 -11.55 0.44 -16.16
C GLY A 93 -11.38 -0.95 -15.53
N VAL A 94 -10.17 -1.45 -15.36
CA VAL A 94 -9.94 -2.74 -14.68
C VAL A 94 -9.94 -2.53 -13.17
N GLY A 95 -10.90 -3.12 -12.49
CA GLY A 95 -11.04 -3.13 -11.03
C GLY A 95 -11.28 -1.75 -10.40
N LEU A 96 -11.73 -1.75 -9.16
CA LEU A 96 -11.88 -0.55 -8.37
C LEU A 96 -10.53 -0.07 -7.82
N HIS A 97 -10.39 1.24 -7.58
CA HIS A 97 -9.16 1.81 -7.01
C HIS A 97 -8.75 1.13 -5.70
N GLY A 98 -9.70 0.94 -4.77
CA GLY A 98 -9.44 0.26 -3.50
C GLY A 98 -8.99 -1.19 -3.64
N GLU A 99 -9.52 -1.91 -4.62
CA GLU A 99 -9.11 -3.30 -4.91
C GLU A 99 -7.67 -3.37 -5.40
N LYS A 100 -7.30 -2.48 -6.31
CA LYS A 100 -5.91 -2.35 -6.81
C LYS A 100 -4.95 -1.94 -5.71
N CYS A 101 -5.35 -1.00 -4.85
CA CYS A 101 -4.56 -0.61 -3.68
C CYS A 101 -4.40 -1.76 -2.68
N GLY A 102 -5.45 -2.57 -2.46
CA GLY A 102 -5.38 -3.75 -1.58
C GLY A 102 -4.37 -4.78 -2.07
N ILE A 103 -4.41 -5.11 -3.36
CA ILE A 103 -3.42 -6.00 -3.99
C ILE A 103 -2.01 -5.40 -3.92
N GLY A 104 -1.87 -4.11 -4.20
CA GLY A 104 -0.63 -3.38 -4.05
C GLY A 104 -0.09 -3.44 -2.62
N ALA A 105 -0.95 -3.24 -1.61
CA ALA A 105 -0.56 -3.26 -0.21
C ALA A 105 0.04 -4.61 0.24
N ILE A 106 -0.48 -5.73 -0.24
CA ILE A 106 0.07 -7.07 0.02
C ILE A 106 1.52 -7.16 -0.46
N MET A 107 1.77 -6.75 -1.71
CA MET A 107 3.10 -6.80 -2.33
C MET A 107 4.08 -5.81 -1.69
N MET A 108 3.62 -4.58 -1.42
CA MET A 108 4.47 -3.55 -0.80
C MET A 108 4.84 -3.90 0.64
N ALA A 109 3.93 -4.51 1.40
CA ALA A 109 4.22 -5.02 2.74
C ALA A 109 5.32 -6.08 2.73
N LYS A 110 5.32 -6.98 1.74
CA LYS A 110 6.39 -7.96 1.54
C LYS A 110 7.74 -7.28 1.29
N LEU A 111 7.79 -6.29 0.39
CA LEU A 111 9.01 -5.53 0.13
C LEU A 111 9.54 -4.79 1.35
N GLN A 112 8.64 -4.33 2.23
CA GLN A 112 8.98 -3.63 3.46
C GLN A 112 9.32 -4.55 4.63
N GLY A 113 9.30 -5.87 4.44
CA GLY A 113 9.53 -6.84 5.51
C GLY A 113 8.43 -6.85 6.57
N GLN A 114 7.22 -6.41 6.22
CA GLN A 114 6.05 -6.43 7.10
C GLN A 114 5.29 -7.75 6.97
N ASP A 115 4.37 -8.01 7.91
CA ASP A 115 3.49 -9.17 7.85
C ASP A 115 2.41 -9.01 6.76
N TRP A 116 2.81 -9.26 5.53
CA TRP A 116 1.94 -9.23 4.36
C TRP A 116 0.84 -10.31 4.42
N LYS A 117 1.09 -11.42 5.13
CA LYS A 117 0.10 -12.50 5.29
C LYS A 117 -1.08 -12.02 6.14
N LYS A 118 -0.80 -11.29 7.23
CA LYS A 118 -1.83 -10.66 8.06
C LYS A 118 -2.68 -9.70 7.23
N ILE A 119 -2.04 -8.85 6.42
CA ILE A 119 -2.73 -7.92 5.53
C ILE A 119 -3.62 -8.66 4.53
N LYS A 120 -3.08 -9.70 3.87
CA LYS A 120 -3.82 -10.51 2.91
C LYS A 120 -5.03 -11.18 3.55
N ASN A 121 -4.86 -11.76 4.74
CA ASN A 121 -5.95 -12.41 5.47
C ASN A 121 -7.02 -11.41 5.89
N THR A 122 -6.63 -10.22 6.35
CA THR A 122 -7.58 -9.15 6.70
C THR A 122 -8.41 -8.73 5.50
N LEU A 123 -7.78 -8.49 4.35
CA LEU A 123 -8.49 -8.17 3.12
C LEU A 123 -9.48 -9.28 2.72
N LYS A 124 -9.01 -10.54 2.72
CA LYS A 124 -9.84 -11.70 2.38
C LYS A 124 -11.04 -11.84 3.31
N ASN A 125 -10.85 -11.72 4.62
CA ASN A 125 -11.92 -11.88 5.62
C ASN A 125 -12.96 -10.76 5.54
N ASN A 126 -12.58 -9.60 4.98
CA ASN A 126 -13.50 -8.50 4.72
C ASN A 126 -14.05 -8.49 3.28
N GLY A 127 -13.95 -9.60 2.55
CA GLY A 127 -14.51 -9.75 1.20
C GLY A 127 -13.75 -9.01 0.10
N ALA A 128 -12.59 -8.42 0.40
CA ALA A 128 -11.77 -7.74 -0.61
C ALA A 128 -10.96 -8.74 -1.45
N PRO A 129 -10.73 -8.46 -2.75
CA PRO A 129 -9.91 -9.30 -3.59
C PRO A 129 -8.45 -9.30 -3.12
N THR A 130 -7.80 -10.44 -3.19
CA THR A 130 -6.41 -10.64 -2.78
C THR A 130 -5.53 -11.20 -3.89
N THR A 131 -6.10 -11.41 -5.07
CA THR A 131 -5.37 -11.88 -6.25
C THR A 131 -5.65 -11.02 -7.47
N ALA A 132 -4.68 -10.92 -8.35
CA ALA A 132 -4.79 -10.19 -9.62
C ALA A 132 -5.96 -10.70 -10.46
N LYS A 133 -6.18 -12.02 -10.48
CA LYS A 133 -7.27 -12.68 -11.22
C LYS A 133 -8.65 -12.19 -10.75
N GLN A 134 -8.86 -12.02 -9.45
CA GLN A 134 -10.15 -11.55 -8.88
C GLN A 134 -10.52 -10.13 -9.35
N VAL A 135 -9.51 -9.32 -9.68
CA VAL A 135 -9.70 -7.92 -10.16
C VAL A 135 -9.62 -7.83 -11.68
N GLY A 136 -9.35 -8.93 -12.37
CA GLY A 136 -9.19 -8.93 -13.84
C GLY A 136 -7.83 -8.42 -14.33
N ILE A 137 -6.83 -8.39 -13.46
CA ILE A 137 -5.47 -7.94 -13.79
C ILE A 137 -4.66 -9.13 -14.32
N ARG A 138 -4.18 -9.03 -15.56
CA ARG A 138 -3.27 -10.02 -16.14
C ARG A 138 -1.86 -9.82 -15.58
N LYS A 139 -1.08 -10.91 -15.49
CA LYS A 139 0.28 -10.89 -14.92
C LYS A 139 1.23 -9.90 -15.62
N GLU A 140 1.10 -9.73 -16.94
CA GLU A 140 1.90 -8.80 -17.71
C GLU A 140 1.56 -7.33 -17.36
N MET A 141 0.28 -7.03 -17.15
CA MET A 141 -0.18 -5.70 -16.71
C MET A 141 0.33 -5.40 -15.29
N LEU A 142 0.27 -6.39 -14.39
CA LEU A 142 0.77 -6.27 -13.03
C LEU A 142 2.27 -5.96 -13.02
N ALA A 143 3.08 -6.71 -13.78
CA ALA A 143 4.52 -6.49 -13.86
C ALA A 143 4.84 -5.10 -14.42
N LYS A 144 4.22 -4.70 -15.53
CA LYS A 144 4.37 -3.36 -16.11
C LYS A 144 3.98 -2.26 -15.12
N ALA A 145 2.90 -2.44 -14.37
CA ALA A 145 2.45 -1.48 -13.39
C ALA A 145 3.46 -1.31 -12.24
N LEU A 146 4.03 -2.40 -11.73
CA LEU A 146 5.07 -2.34 -10.70
C LEU A 146 6.34 -1.60 -11.17
N ILE A 147 6.76 -1.83 -12.42
CA ILE A 147 7.91 -1.15 -13.02
C ILE A 147 7.63 0.34 -13.19
N MET A 148 6.46 0.69 -13.69
CA MET A 148 6.11 2.08 -14.00
C MET A 148 5.71 2.89 -12.75
N ALA A 149 5.27 2.25 -11.68
CA ALA A 149 4.65 2.91 -10.53
C ALA A 149 5.48 4.07 -9.96
N GLN A 150 6.79 3.88 -9.74
CA GLN A 150 7.64 4.93 -9.16
C GLN A 150 7.83 6.13 -10.09
N SER A 151 7.83 5.93 -11.42
CA SER A 151 8.02 7.00 -12.41
C SER A 151 6.82 7.95 -12.50
N LEU A 152 5.64 7.55 -12.00
CA LEU A 152 4.46 8.41 -11.98
C LEU A 152 4.59 9.60 -11.01
N ARG A 153 5.38 9.41 -9.97
CA ARG A 153 5.65 10.43 -8.95
C ARG A 153 7.11 10.31 -8.50
N PRO A 154 8.06 10.71 -9.32
CA PRO A 154 9.50 10.53 -9.05
C PRO A 154 9.96 11.32 -7.81
N GLU A 155 9.25 12.39 -7.45
CA GLU A 155 9.47 13.19 -6.24
C GLU A 155 9.09 12.44 -4.96
N ARG A 156 8.22 11.42 -5.05
CA ARG A 156 7.78 10.67 -3.86
C ARG A 156 8.81 9.60 -3.49
N TYR A 157 9.27 9.65 -2.26
CA TYR A 157 10.08 8.58 -1.72
C TYR A 157 9.19 7.44 -1.22
N THR A 158 9.33 6.26 -1.82
CA THR A 158 8.57 5.05 -1.47
C THR A 158 9.49 3.82 -1.51
N ILE A 159 9.00 2.66 -1.06
CA ILE A 159 9.79 1.42 -1.13
C ILE A 159 10.19 1.06 -2.57
N LEU A 160 9.38 1.39 -3.57
CA LEU A 160 9.69 1.12 -4.97
C LEU A 160 10.91 1.91 -5.47
N LYS A 161 11.23 3.06 -4.86
CA LYS A 161 12.45 3.82 -5.20
C LYS A 161 13.73 3.10 -4.74
N GLN A 162 13.63 2.23 -3.73
CA GLN A 162 14.76 1.46 -3.22
C GLN A 162 14.99 0.16 -4.00
N VAL A 163 13.98 -0.26 -4.75
CA VAL A 163 14.03 -1.54 -5.47
C VAL A 163 14.17 -1.24 -6.97
N ASN A 164 15.26 -1.71 -7.58
CA ASN A 164 15.33 -1.74 -9.04
C ASN A 164 14.36 -2.83 -9.55
N MET A 165 13.10 -2.42 -9.80
CA MET A 165 12.01 -3.31 -10.18
C MET A 165 12.17 -3.72 -11.65
N THR A 166 12.43 -5.01 -11.88
CA THR A 166 12.42 -5.65 -13.20
C THR A 166 11.19 -6.52 -13.34
N GLU A 167 10.87 -6.95 -14.56
CA GLU A 167 9.74 -7.85 -14.83
C GLU A 167 9.85 -9.15 -14.03
N THR A 168 11.04 -9.76 -14.00
CA THR A 168 11.30 -10.97 -13.21
C THR A 168 11.01 -10.75 -11.73
N LYS A 169 11.54 -9.68 -11.13
CA LYS A 169 11.30 -9.35 -9.73
C LYS A 169 9.84 -9.05 -9.43
N ALA A 170 9.14 -8.38 -10.34
CA ALA A 170 7.72 -8.07 -10.20
C ALA A 170 6.86 -9.36 -10.18
N LEU A 171 7.13 -10.28 -11.11
CA LEU A 171 6.43 -11.56 -11.16
C LEU A 171 6.77 -12.45 -9.97
N GLU A 172 8.02 -12.49 -9.55
CA GLU A 172 8.47 -13.22 -8.37
C GLU A 172 7.80 -12.68 -7.10
N LEU A 173 7.74 -11.36 -6.92
CA LEU A 173 7.06 -10.72 -5.79
C LEU A 173 5.58 -11.09 -5.75
N ALA A 174 4.90 -11.02 -6.89
CA ALA A 174 3.48 -11.37 -7.01
C ALA A 174 3.22 -12.85 -6.70
N LYS A 175 4.12 -13.74 -7.17
CA LYS A 175 4.08 -15.18 -6.90
C LYS A 175 4.32 -15.49 -5.41
N ASN A 176 5.38 -14.90 -4.83
CA ASN A 176 5.74 -15.11 -3.43
C ASN A 176 4.70 -14.56 -2.44
N THR A 177 3.85 -13.65 -2.86
CA THR A 177 2.72 -13.13 -2.08
C THR A 177 1.39 -13.81 -2.42
N GLY A 178 1.40 -14.71 -3.41
CA GLY A 178 0.20 -15.39 -3.90
C GLY A 178 -0.82 -14.41 -4.46
N VAL A 179 -0.37 -13.32 -5.07
CA VAL A 179 -1.19 -12.37 -5.83
C VAL A 179 -1.46 -12.91 -7.24
N ILE A 180 -0.51 -13.70 -7.78
CA ILE A 180 -0.67 -14.50 -9.00
C ILE A 180 -0.39 -15.96 -8.73
#